data_53c2ed8fece9fabbb77b5588aaa18f46
#
_entry.id   53c2ed8fece9fabbb77b5588aaa18f46
#
_cell.length_a   1.000
_cell.length_b   1.000
_cell.length_c   1.000
_cell.angle_alpha   90.00
_cell.angle_beta   90.00
_cell.angle_gamma   90.00
#
_symmetry.space_group_name_H-M   'P 1'
#
loop_
_entity.id
_entity.type
_entity.pdbx_description
1 polymer ?
#
loop_
_entity_poly.entity_id
_entity_poly.type
_entity_poly.pdbx_seq_one_letter_code
_entity_poly.pdbx_strand_id
1 'polypeptide(L)'
;MLTLLAIGAGIAVFTGLGAGIGIGYATSKATEAVARQPEADGNVSKLLLLGSALAEATAIYGFVVGLLIILLLKDSSATPGIAVGAGLAVLTGAGAGIGIGLATSKACESVGRMPEADGKISKLLLLGSALAEATAIYGFVVGLLIILLLPDNAELGKGLVSYTGIGAGLAVLGGLGAGVGIGLATSKACEAVSHQPEADGKISKLLLLGSALAEATAIYGFVVGLLIILLLPGNSDPTIAMGAGIAVLTGLGAGAGIGVATSKASQSVARQPEADGKISKLLLLGSALAEATAIYGFVVGLLVILLF
;
A
#
# COMPACT_ATOMS: atom_id res chain seq x y z
N MET A 1 -27.79 12.88 -6.34
CA MET A 1 -27.45 11.51 -5.91
C MET A 1 -26.55 10.81 -6.92
N LEU A 2 -26.95 10.64 -8.17
CA LEU A 2 -26.13 9.97 -9.23
C LEU A 2 -24.74 10.58 -9.43
N THR A 3 -24.60 11.90 -9.29
CA THR A 3 -23.31 12.61 -9.47
C THR A 3 -22.22 12.14 -8.49
N LEU A 4 -22.56 11.93 -7.21
CA LEU A 4 -21.59 11.50 -6.20
C LEU A 4 -21.28 9.98 -6.26
N LEU A 5 -22.22 9.16 -6.76
CA LEU A 5 -21.94 7.77 -7.08
C LEU A 5 -20.90 7.67 -8.22
N ALA A 6 -21.09 8.48 -9.27
CA ALA A 6 -20.13 8.57 -10.38
C ALA A 6 -18.75 9.05 -9.91
N ILE A 7 -18.69 10.02 -8.99
CA ILE A 7 -17.42 10.47 -8.38
C ILE A 7 -16.76 9.33 -7.59
N GLY A 8 -17.53 8.61 -6.76
CA GLY A 8 -16.99 7.47 -6.00
C GLY A 8 -16.42 6.38 -6.91
N ALA A 9 -17.12 6.01 -7.97
CA ALA A 9 -16.64 5.07 -8.97
C ALA A 9 -15.37 5.58 -9.69
N GLY A 10 -15.32 6.86 -10.03
CA GLY A 10 -14.13 7.51 -10.61
C GLY A 10 -12.92 7.47 -9.67
N ILE A 11 -13.12 7.78 -8.37
CA ILE A 11 -12.06 7.69 -7.36
C ILE A 11 -11.56 6.25 -7.24
N ALA A 12 -12.45 5.25 -7.26
CA ALA A 12 -12.05 3.86 -7.18
C ALA A 12 -11.12 3.46 -8.33
N VAL A 13 -11.47 3.77 -9.57
CA VAL A 13 -10.66 3.44 -10.75
C VAL A 13 -9.36 4.26 -10.82
N PHE A 14 -9.34 5.43 -10.19
CA PHE A 14 -8.13 6.26 -10.10
C PHE A 14 -6.95 5.56 -9.40
N THR A 15 -7.21 4.47 -8.67
CA THR A 15 -6.18 3.54 -8.16
C THR A 15 -5.21 3.09 -9.27
N GLY A 16 -5.71 2.91 -10.49
CA GLY A 16 -4.92 2.53 -11.66
C GLY A 16 -3.81 3.52 -12.04
N LEU A 17 -3.89 4.78 -11.58
CA LEU A 17 -2.83 5.77 -11.78
C LEU A 17 -1.50 5.28 -11.19
N GLY A 18 -1.55 4.67 -9.99
CA GLY A 18 -0.34 4.14 -9.34
C GLY A 18 0.30 3.00 -10.13
N ALA A 19 -0.51 2.04 -10.57
CA ALA A 19 -0.05 0.94 -11.39
C ALA A 19 0.49 1.41 -12.76
N GLY A 20 -0.21 2.32 -13.42
CA GLY A 20 0.21 2.88 -14.72
C GLY A 20 1.58 3.58 -14.63
N ILE A 21 1.78 4.43 -13.63
CA ILE A 21 3.07 5.10 -13.39
C ILE A 21 4.14 4.05 -13.07
N GLY A 22 3.83 3.10 -12.19
CA GLY A 22 4.77 2.07 -11.74
C GLY A 22 5.24 1.19 -12.90
N ILE A 23 4.31 0.66 -13.71
CA ILE A 23 4.62 -0.19 -14.87
C ILE A 23 5.40 0.60 -15.93
N GLY A 24 4.99 1.84 -16.23
CA GLY A 24 5.70 2.69 -17.19
C GLY A 24 7.14 2.93 -16.76
N TYR A 25 7.36 3.23 -15.49
CA TYR A 25 8.72 3.42 -14.96
C TYR A 25 9.54 2.12 -14.97
N ALA A 26 8.95 0.99 -14.60
CA ALA A 26 9.60 -0.30 -14.68
C ALA A 26 10.00 -0.65 -16.11
N THR A 27 9.11 -0.44 -17.09
CA THR A 27 9.37 -0.67 -18.52
C THR A 27 10.53 0.21 -19.01
N SER A 28 10.57 1.48 -18.63
CA SER A 28 11.67 2.37 -19.03
C SER A 28 13.03 1.85 -18.57
N LYS A 29 13.10 1.32 -17.35
CA LYS A 29 14.36 0.76 -16.80
C LYS A 29 14.70 -0.62 -17.35
N ALA A 30 13.69 -1.43 -17.70
CA ALA A 30 13.90 -2.69 -18.36
C ALA A 30 14.48 -2.49 -19.77
N THR A 31 13.93 -1.58 -20.57
CA THR A 31 14.45 -1.27 -21.91
C THR A 31 15.88 -0.72 -21.85
N GLU A 32 16.19 0.14 -20.88
CA GLU A 32 17.55 0.63 -20.65
C GLU A 32 18.51 -0.50 -20.25
N ALA A 33 18.06 -1.44 -19.43
CA ALA A 33 18.87 -2.58 -18.99
C ALA A 33 19.20 -3.51 -20.17
N VAL A 34 18.22 -3.85 -21.01
CA VAL A 34 18.44 -4.68 -22.22
C VAL A 34 19.33 -3.96 -23.24
N ALA A 35 19.18 -2.65 -23.39
CA ALA A 35 20.05 -1.88 -24.29
C ALA A 35 21.53 -1.92 -23.86
N ARG A 36 21.81 -1.98 -22.54
CA ARG A 36 23.16 -2.10 -22.01
C ARG A 36 23.68 -3.54 -22.04
N GLN A 37 22.83 -4.52 -21.82
CA GLN A 37 23.15 -5.94 -21.70
C GLN A 37 22.09 -6.77 -22.45
N PRO A 38 22.16 -6.89 -23.79
CA PRO A 38 21.18 -7.62 -24.57
C PRO A 38 21.03 -9.11 -24.16
N GLU A 39 22.09 -9.71 -23.67
CA GLU A 39 22.10 -11.12 -23.22
C GLU A 39 21.25 -11.34 -21.96
N ALA A 40 20.94 -10.29 -21.19
CA ALA A 40 20.08 -10.34 -20.02
C ALA A 40 18.57 -10.22 -20.35
N ASP A 41 18.18 -10.08 -21.61
CA ASP A 41 16.79 -9.85 -22.04
C ASP A 41 15.79 -10.83 -21.41
N GLY A 42 16.08 -12.13 -21.43
CA GLY A 42 15.20 -13.14 -20.85
C GLY A 42 14.93 -12.93 -19.35
N ASN A 43 15.96 -12.59 -18.56
CA ASN A 43 15.84 -12.35 -17.12
C ASN A 43 15.14 -11.01 -16.85
N VAL A 44 15.47 -9.96 -17.59
CA VAL A 44 14.85 -8.64 -17.48
C VAL A 44 13.36 -8.71 -17.83
N SER A 45 13.01 -9.36 -18.94
CA SER A 45 11.62 -9.52 -19.39
C SER A 45 10.80 -10.32 -18.38
N LYS A 46 11.35 -11.39 -17.82
CA LYS A 46 10.72 -12.17 -16.74
C LYS A 46 10.36 -11.30 -15.55
N LEU A 47 11.30 -10.48 -15.04
CA LEU A 47 11.08 -9.60 -13.88
C LEU A 47 10.09 -8.48 -14.21
N LEU A 48 10.18 -7.91 -15.41
CA LEU A 48 9.24 -6.87 -15.84
C LEU A 48 7.81 -7.41 -15.88
N LEU A 49 7.57 -8.57 -16.50
CA LEU A 49 6.25 -9.18 -16.56
C LEU A 49 5.71 -9.52 -15.18
N LEU A 50 6.55 -10.13 -14.34
CA LEU A 50 6.17 -10.49 -12.98
C LEU A 50 5.76 -9.27 -12.14
N GLY A 51 6.60 -8.26 -12.09
CA GLY A 51 6.32 -7.06 -11.31
C GLY A 51 5.18 -6.22 -11.88
N SER A 52 5.05 -6.16 -13.23
CA SER A 52 3.94 -5.46 -13.87
C SER A 52 2.60 -6.13 -13.57
N ALA A 53 2.53 -7.48 -13.58
CA ALA A 53 1.32 -8.21 -13.23
C ALA A 53 0.88 -7.95 -11.77
N LEU A 54 1.83 -7.90 -10.81
CA LEU A 54 1.55 -7.57 -9.42
C LEU A 54 1.10 -6.11 -9.25
N ALA A 55 1.71 -5.16 -9.97
CA ALA A 55 1.28 -3.77 -9.96
C ALA A 55 -0.11 -3.61 -10.58
N GLU A 56 -0.41 -4.32 -11.68
CA GLU A 56 -1.72 -4.29 -12.35
C GLU A 56 -2.84 -4.83 -11.45
N ALA A 57 -2.57 -5.86 -10.65
CA ALA A 57 -3.54 -6.40 -9.70
C ALA A 57 -4.10 -5.30 -8.78
N THR A 58 -3.29 -4.34 -8.36
CA THR A 58 -3.76 -3.21 -7.53
C THR A 58 -4.76 -2.32 -8.26
N ALA A 59 -4.62 -2.13 -9.57
CA ALA A 59 -5.56 -1.39 -10.40
C ALA A 59 -6.88 -2.16 -10.60
N ILE A 60 -6.80 -3.49 -10.70
CA ILE A 60 -7.97 -4.37 -10.82
C ILE A 60 -8.87 -4.24 -9.57
N TYR A 61 -8.29 -4.11 -8.37
CA TYR A 61 -9.08 -3.87 -7.16
C TYR A 61 -9.92 -2.59 -7.27
N GLY A 62 -9.35 -1.50 -7.77
CA GLY A 62 -10.06 -0.25 -8.04
C GLY A 62 -11.15 -0.40 -9.08
N PHE A 63 -10.87 -1.13 -10.17
CA PHE A 63 -11.84 -1.40 -11.22
C PHE A 63 -13.04 -2.21 -10.69
N VAL A 64 -12.79 -3.26 -9.92
CA VAL A 64 -13.86 -4.10 -9.33
C VAL A 64 -14.73 -3.26 -8.39
N VAL A 65 -14.13 -2.47 -7.49
CA VAL A 65 -14.90 -1.60 -6.59
C VAL A 65 -15.70 -0.55 -7.37
N GLY A 66 -15.11 0.05 -8.41
CA GLY A 66 -15.81 0.98 -9.29
C GLY A 66 -17.02 0.37 -9.98
N LEU A 67 -16.91 -0.86 -10.49
CA LEU A 67 -18.02 -1.62 -11.08
C LEU A 67 -19.10 -1.92 -10.03
N LEU A 68 -18.72 -2.37 -8.84
CA LEU A 68 -19.69 -2.67 -7.77
C LEU A 68 -20.45 -1.42 -7.33
N ILE A 69 -19.80 -0.26 -7.23
CA ILE A 69 -20.47 1.02 -6.98
C ILE A 69 -21.56 1.28 -8.05
N ILE A 70 -21.22 1.10 -9.33
CA ILE A 70 -22.17 1.36 -10.43
C ILE A 70 -23.31 0.34 -10.43
N LEU A 71 -23.00 -0.93 -10.25
CA LEU A 71 -23.98 -2.01 -10.40
C LEU A 71 -24.89 -2.17 -9.19
N LEU A 72 -24.37 -2.01 -7.97
CA LEU A 72 -25.12 -2.28 -6.75
C LEU A 72 -25.74 -1.02 -6.14
N LEU A 73 -25.12 0.16 -6.27
CA LEU A 73 -25.57 1.36 -5.57
C LEU A 73 -26.46 2.28 -6.43
N LYS A 74 -26.53 2.12 -7.75
CA LYS A 74 -27.28 3.01 -8.65
C LYS A 74 -28.79 3.04 -8.34
N ASP A 75 -29.38 1.90 -8.00
CA ASP A 75 -30.80 1.72 -7.74
C ASP A 75 -31.09 1.57 -6.23
N SER A 76 -30.08 1.68 -5.37
CA SER A 76 -30.22 1.54 -3.93
C SER A 76 -30.56 2.90 -3.27
N SER A 77 -31.12 2.85 -2.08
CA SER A 77 -31.27 4.01 -1.20
C SER A 77 -29.94 4.44 -0.56
N ALA A 78 -28.84 3.80 -0.94
CA ALA A 78 -27.51 4.07 -0.42
C ALA A 78 -27.12 5.54 -0.58
N THR A 79 -26.50 6.08 0.46
CA THR A 79 -26.06 7.47 0.45
C THR A 79 -24.82 7.65 -0.41
N PRO A 80 -24.64 8.79 -1.06
CA PRO A 80 -23.47 9.06 -1.91
C PRO A 80 -22.12 8.90 -1.21
N GLY A 81 -22.05 9.09 0.10
CA GLY A 81 -20.83 8.92 0.87
C GLY A 81 -20.34 7.49 0.97
N ILE A 82 -21.22 6.48 0.80
CA ILE A 82 -20.81 5.07 0.69
C ILE A 82 -19.93 4.88 -0.53
N ALA A 83 -20.34 5.39 -1.69
CA ALA A 83 -19.58 5.28 -2.92
C ALA A 83 -18.22 6.02 -2.83
N VAL A 84 -18.22 7.24 -2.29
CA VAL A 84 -16.98 8.01 -2.09
C VAL A 84 -16.06 7.31 -1.09
N GLY A 85 -16.60 6.79 0.02
CA GLY A 85 -15.83 6.06 1.02
C GLY A 85 -15.20 4.79 0.46
N ALA A 86 -15.94 3.99 -0.30
CA ALA A 86 -15.42 2.80 -0.96
C ALA A 86 -14.32 3.14 -1.99
N GLY A 87 -14.51 4.21 -2.76
CA GLY A 87 -13.50 4.72 -3.69
C GLY A 87 -12.22 5.15 -2.96
N LEU A 88 -12.33 5.89 -1.85
CA LEU A 88 -11.20 6.29 -1.02
C LEU A 88 -10.47 5.09 -0.42
N ALA A 89 -11.20 4.08 0.04
CA ALA A 89 -10.60 2.89 0.62
C ALA A 89 -9.69 2.18 -0.39
N VAL A 90 -10.19 1.91 -1.58
CA VAL A 90 -9.42 1.16 -2.58
C VAL A 90 -8.27 1.98 -3.18
N LEU A 91 -8.30 3.31 -3.09
CA LEU A 91 -7.22 4.19 -3.56
C LEU A 91 -5.88 3.91 -2.86
N THR A 92 -5.90 3.25 -1.71
CA THR A 92 -4.70 2.70 -1.04
C THR A 92 -3.81 1.91 -2.01
N GLY A 93 -4.41 1.19 -2.95
CA GLY A 93 -3.71 0.40 -3.97
C GLY A 93 -2.83 1.23 -4.92
N ALA A 94 -3.08 2.53 -5.06
CA ALA A 94 -2.19 3.39 -5.84
C ALA A 94 -0.78 3.46 -5.26
N GLY A 95 -0.66 3.46 -3.93
CA GLY A 95 0.64 3.41 -3.25
C GLY A 95 1.39 2.10 -3.51
N ALA A 96 0.67 0.98 -3.42
CA ALA A 96 1.24 -0.34 -3.73
C ALA A 96 1.68 -0.44 -5.20
N GLY A 97 0.86 0.02 -6.15
CA GLY A 97 1.20 0.02 -7.58
C GLY A 97 2.47 0.82 -7.89
N ILE A 98 2.60 2.02 -7.32
CA ILE A 98 3.84 2.82 -7.42
C ILE A 98 5.01 2.07 -6.80
N GLY A 99 4.83 1.54 -5.59
CA GLY A 99 5.88 0.83 -4.86
C GLY A 99 6.41 -0.39 -5.61
N ILE A 100 5.50 -1.24 -6.10
CA ILE A 100 5.84 -2.44 -6.90
C ILE A 100 6.56 -2.02 -8.19
N GLY A 101 6.10 -0.96 -8.86
CA GLY A 101 6.76 -0.43 -10.05
C GLY A 101 8.20 0.04 -9.77
N LEU A 102 8.44 0.74 -8.66
CA LEU A 102 9.77 1.13 -8.21
C LEU A 102 10.67 -0.09 -7.93
N ALA A 103 10.13 -1.09 -7.26
CA ALA A 103 10.84 -2.34 -6.99
C ALA A 103 11.23 -3.06 -8.28
N THR A 104 10.26 -3.22 -9.20
CA THR A 104 10.44 -3.86 -10.50
C THR A 104 11.46 -3.14 -11.37
N SER A 105 11.40 -1.81 -11.40
CA SER A 105 12.35 -0.99 -12.16
C SER A 105 13.79 -1.26 -11.76
N LYS A 106 14.05 -1.32 -10.45
CA LYS A 106 15.40 -1.59 -9.92
C LYS A 106 15.78 -3.06 -10.03
N ALA A 107 14.84 -3.97 -9.93
CA ALA A 107 15.11 -5.38 -10.18
C ALA A 107 15.58 -5.62 -11.62
N CYS A 108 14.90 -5.05 -12.61
CA CYS A 108 15.30 -5.10 -14.03
C CYS A 108 16.68 -4.47 -14.25
N GLU A 109 16.91 -3.27 -13.71
CA GLU A 109 18.23 -2.61 -13.81
C GLU A 109 19.35 -3.44 -13.15
N SER A 110 19.06 -4.05 -12.00
CA SER A 110 20.00 -4.84 -11.23
C SER A 110 20.38 -6.16 -11.92
N VAL A 111 19.40 -6.87 -12.50
CA VAL A 111 19.65 -8.09 -13.28
C VAL A 111 20.37 -7.76 -14.58
N GLY A 112 20.06 -6.63 -15.24
CA GLY A 112 20.81 -6.17 -16.39
C GLY A 112 22.29 -5.89 -16.09
N ARG A 113 22.63 -5.51 -14.85
CA ARG A 113 24.05 -5.32 -14.41
C ARG A 113 24.73 -6.62 -13.97
N MET A 114 23.97 -7.51 -13.34
CA MET A 114 24.46 -8.75 -12.73
C MET A 114 23.48 -9.89 -12.96
N PRO A 115 23.46 -10.48 -14.17
CA PRO A 115 22.52 -11.56 -14.51
C PRO A 115 22.62 -12.79 -13.60
N GLU A 116 23.82 -13.06 -13.06
CA GLU A 116 24.05 -14.20 -12.15
C GLU A 116 23.31 -14.04 -10.81
N ALA A 117 22.93 -12.81 -10.41
CA ALA A 117 22.18 -12.54 -9.21
C ALA A 117 20.65 -12.65 -9.41
N ASP A 118 20.16 -13.05 -10.60
CA ASP A 118 18.73 -13.10 -10.94
C ASP A 118 17.88 -13.82 -9.88
N GLY A 119 18.28 -14.98 -9.43
CA GLY A 119 17.53 -15.74 -8.41
C GLY A 119 17.36 -14.98 -7.09
N LYS A 120 18.40 -14.28 -6.63
CA LYS A 120 18.38 -13.48 -5.40
C LYS A 120 17.53 -12.22 -5.57
N ILE A 121 17.66 -11.54 -6.71
CA ILE A 121 16.89 -10.32 -7.04
C ILE A 121 15.41 -10.65 -7.24
N SER A 122 15.09 -11.74 -7.97
CA SER A 122 13.72 -12.22 -8.15
C SER A 122 13.02 -12.52 -6.82
N LYS A 123 13.72 -13.18 -5.90
CA LYS A 123 13.23 -13.48 -4.54
C LYS A 123 12.88 -12.19 -3.78
N LEU A 124 13.75 -11.19 -3.80
CA LEU A 124 13.52 -9.91 -3.11
C LEU A 124 12.37 -9.14 -3.74
N LEU A 125 12.30 -9.11 -5.08
CA LEU A 125 11.20 -8.46 -5.80
C LEU A 125 9.86 -9.08 -5.42
N LEU A 126 9.74 -10.41 -5.48
CA LEU A 126 8.52 -11.12 -5.11
C LEU A 126 8.11 -10.86 -3.67
N LEU A 127 9.06 -10.98 -2.75
CA LEU A 127 8.80 -10.80 -1.32
C LEU A 127 8.30 -9.39 -1.01
N GLY A 128 9.01 -8.38 -1.47
CA GLY A 128 8.65 -7.00 -1.20
C GLY A 128 7.38 -6.56 -1.95
N SER A 129 7.17 -7.05 -3.18
CA SER A 129 5.95 -6.76 -3.93
C SER A 129 4.72 -7.38 -3.28
N ALA A 130 4.80 -8.60 -2.75
CA ALA A 130 3.71 -9.25 -2.03
C ALA A 130 3.33 -8.47 -0.75
N LEU A 131 4.32 -7.98 0.01
CA LEU A 131 4.08 -7.14 1.19
C LEU A 131 3.48 -5.77 0.82
N ALA A 132 3.92 -5.16 -0.28
CA ALA A 132 3.33 -3.92 -0.77
C ALA A 132 1.88 -4.14 -1.24
N GLU A 133 1.60 -5.25 -1.94
CA GLU A 133 0.27 -5.62 -2.42
C GLU A 133 -0.71 -5.85 -1.25
N ALA A 134 -0.26 -6.42 -0.13
CA ALA A 134 -1.09 -6.61 1.04
C ALA A 134 -1.74 -5.30 1.51
N THR A 135 -1.04 -4.17 1.41
CA THR A 135 -1.61 -2.86 1.78
C THR A 135 -2.77 -2.46 0.85
N ALA A 136 -2.72 -2.81 -0.43
CA ALA A 136 -3.81 -2.60 -1.39
C ALA A 136 -5.02 -3.49 -1.08
N ILE A 137 -4.77 -4.73 -0.66
CA ILE A 137 -5.82 -5.69 -0.28
C ILE A 137 -6.61 -5.16 0.93
N TYR A 138 -5.96 -4.54 1.92
CA TYR A 138 -6.66 -3.93 3.05
C TYR A 138 -7.66 -2.86 2.59
N GLY A 139 -7.26 -1.98 1.67
CA GLY A 139 -8.15 -0.98 1.07
C GLY A 139 -9.27 -1.61 0.26
N PHE A 140 -8.99 -2.65 -0.52
CA PHE A 140 -9.98 -3.40 -1.29
C PHE A 140 -11.04 -4.05 -0.41
N VAL A 141 -10.62 -4.74 0.65
CA VAL A 141 -11.54 -5.41 1.61
C VAL A 141 -12.44 -4.39 2.28
N VAL A 142 -11.88 -3.27 2.78
CA VAL A 142 -12.71 -2.21 3.41
C VAL A 142 -13.65 -1.58 2.39
N GLY A 143 -13.21 -1.34 1.15
CA GLY A 143 -14.06 -0.84 0.07
C GLY A 143 -15.25 -1.76 -0.23
N LEU A 144 -15.02 -3.08 -0.26
CA LEU A 144 -16.09 -4.08 -0.40
C LEU A 144 -17.06 -4.06 0.79
N LEU A 145 -16.55 -4.03 2.02
CA LEU A 145 -17.38 -4.03 3.22
C LEU A 145 -18.23 -2.75 3.32
N ILE A 146 -17.70 -1.60 2.92
CA ILE A 146 -18.47 -0.35 2.83
C ILE A 146 -19.67 -0.53 1.89
N ILE A 147 -19.46 -1.14 0.70
CA ILE A 147 -20.53 -1.34 -0.29
C ILE A 147 -21.56 -2.37 0.19
N LEU A 148 -21.09 -3.46 0.80
CA LEU A 148 -21.93 -4.62 1.11
C LEU A 148 -22.66 -4.50 2.43
N LEU A 149 -22.09 -3.85 3.45
CA LEU A 149 -22.65 -3.80 4.79
C LEU A 149 -23.39 -2.51 5.12
N LEU A 150 -22.89 -1.34 4.66
CA LEU A 150 -23.48 -0.06 5.04
C LEU A 150 -24.86 0.23 4.40
N PRO A 151 -25.17 -0.19 3.16
CA PRO A 151 -26.51 0.03 2.58
C PRO A 151 -27.66 -0.58 3.39
N ASP A 152 -27.45 -1.74 4.02
CA ASP A 152 -28.47 -2.43 4.81
C ASP A 152 -28.82 -1.71 6.12
N ASN A 153 -27.96 -0.81 6.56
CA ASN A 153 -28.19 0.04 7.74
C ASN A 153 -28.83 1.41 7.40
N ALA A 154 -29.31 1.59 6.17
CA ALA A 154 -29.84 2.86 5.67
C ALA A 154 -31.13 3.35 6.38
N GLU A 155 -31.78 2.50 7.19
CA GLU A 155 -32.92 2.88 8.02
C GLU A 155 -32.54 3.83 9.17
N LEU A 156 -31.26 3.88 9.55
CA LEU A 156 -30.73 4.66 10.68
C LEU A 156 -30.50 6.15 10.39
N GLY A 157 -30.78 6.58 9.17
CA GLY A 157 -30.63 7.99 8.77
C GLY A 157 -29.61 8.19 7.65
N LYS A 158 -30.08 8.65 6.49
CA LYS A 158 -29.29 8.76 5.25
C LYS A 158 -27.99 9.57 5.38
N GLY A 159 -27.93 10.53 6.29
CA GLY A 159 -26.73 11.34 6.55
C GLY A 159 -25.62 10.59 7.31
N LEU A 160 -26.02 9.82 8.34
CA LEU A 160 -25.11 9.09 9.24
C LEU A 160 -24.29 8.03 8.49
N VAL A 161 -24.95 7.24 7.63
CA VAL A 161 -24.28 6.18 6.85
C VAL A 161 -23.30 6.78 5.83
N SER A 162 -23.56 7.97 5.32
CA SER A 162 -22.68 8.69 4.38
C SER A 162 -21.30 8.96 4.97
N TYR A 163 -21.23 9.52 6.15
CA TYR A 163 -19.96 9.87 6.81
C TYR A 163 -19.22 8.64 7.35
N THR A 164 -19.95 7.61 7.75
CA THR A 164 -19.37 6.32 8.17
C THR A 164 -18.54 5.70 7.03
N GLY A 165 -19.09 5.67 5.81
CA GLY A 165 -18.35 5.19 4.65
C GLY A 165 -17.08 6.01 4.36
N ILE A 166 -17.18 7.33 4.39
CA ILE A 166 -16.03 8.22 4.17
C ILE A 166 -14.98 8.04 5.25
N GLY A 167 -15.39 7.97 6.53
CA GLY A 167 -14.46 7.77 7.65
C GLY A 167 -13.71 6.45 7.54
N ALA A 168 -14.39 5.35 7.21
CA ALA A 168 -13.77 4.05 7.00
C ALA A 168 -12.79 4.05 5.81
N GLY A 169 -13.16 4.71 4.71
CA GLY A 169 -12.30 4.88 3.54
C GLY A 169 -11.02 5.68 3.87
N LEU A 170 -11.16 6.78 4.60
CA LEU A 170 -10.01 7.57 5.07
C LEU A 170 -9.10 6.77 5.98
N ALA A 171 -9.66 5.96 6.88
CA ALA A 171 -8.86 5.17 7.82
C ALA A 171 -7.86 4.27 7.10
N VAL A 172 -8.28 3.58 6.04
CA VAL A 172 -7.41 2.64 5.31
C VAL A 172 -6.41 3.36 4.42
N LEU A 173 -6.71 4.59 3.99
CA LEU A 173 -5.87 5.34 3.06
C LEU A 173 -4.44 5.58 3.60
N GLY A 174 -4.25 5.51 4.92
CA GLY A 174 -2.92 5.51 5.54
C GLY A 174 -1.97 4.44 4.99
N GLY A 175 -2.50 3.30 4.53
CA GLY A 175 -1.73 2.21 3.93
C GLY A 175 -1.05 2.54 2.60
N LEU A 176 -1.46 3.62 1.91
CA LEU A 176 -0.78 4.13 0.72
C LEU A 176 0.70 4.41 0.99
N GLY A 177 1.02 5.02 2.14
CA GLY A 177 2.41 5.30 2.53
C GLY A 177 3.23 4.03 2.76
N ALA A 178 2.62 3.01 3.37
CA ALA A 178 3.27 1.72 3.58
C ALA A 178 3.58 1.03 2.24
N GLY A 179 2.65 1.01 1.29
CA GLY A 179 2.85 0.43 -0.04
C GLY A 179 4.02 1.07 -0.81
N VAL A 180 4.07 2.41 -0.84
CA VAL A 180 5.21 3.14 -1.44
C VAL A 180 6.51 2.85 -0.67
N GLY A 181 6.47 2.86 0.66
CA GLY A 181 7.63 2.65 1.51
C GLY A 181 8.25 1.26 1.33
N ILE A 182 7.43 0.21 1.32
CA ILE A 182 7.86 -1.18 1.09
C ILE A 182 8.45 -1.32 -0.32
N GLY A 183 7.81 -0.73 -1.33
CA GLY A 183 8.32 -0.74 -2.70
C GLY A 183 9.68 -0.07 -2.82
N LEU A 184 9.88 1.07 -2.16
CA LEU A 184 11.16 1.77 -2.12
C LEU A 184 12.24 0.93 -1.41
N ALA A 185 11.90 0.30 -0.27
CA ALA A 185 12.80 -0.60 0.44
C ALA A 185 13.24 -1.77 -0.45
N THR A 186 12.28 -2.41 -1.13
CA THR A 186 12.51 -3.52 -2.07
C THR A 186 13.39 -3.11 -3.25
N SER A 187 13.09 -1.94 -3.84
CA SER A 187 13.89 -1.34 -4.90
C SER A 187 15.38 -1.29 -4.50
N LYS A 188 15.66 -0.75 -3.31
CA LYS A 188 17.04 -0.61 -2.84
C LYS A 188 17.67 -1.90 -2.33
N ALA A 189 16.87 -2.86 -1.90
CA ALA A 189 17.36 -4.20 -1.58
C ALA A 189 17.80 -4.95 -2.86
N CYS A 190 17.04 -4.86 -3.95
CA CYS A 190 17.43 -5.43 -5.25
C CYS A 190 18.74 -4.80 -5.77
N GLU A 191 18.88 -3.47 -5.69
CA GLU A 191 20.11 -2.77 -6.04
C GLU A 191 21.27 -3.20 -5.14
N ALA A 192 21.06 -3.31 -3.84
CA ALA A 192 22.07 -3.71 -2.86
C ALA A 192 22.64 -5.11 -3.15
N VAL A 193 21.76 -6.07 -3.45
CA VAL A 193 22.17 -7.45 -3.79
C VAL A 193 22.90 -7.51 -5.12
N SER A 194 22.58 -6.68 -6.12
CA SER A 194 23.36 -6.63 -7.37
C SER A 194 24.79 -6.10 -7.16
N HIS A 195 25.01 -5.28 -6.13
CA HIS A 195 26.36 -4.80 -5.79
C HIS A 195 27.13 -5.74 -4.86
N GLN A 196 26.40 -6.44 -3.97
CA GLN A 196 27.01 -7.35 -2.98
C GLN A 196 26.15 -8.62 -2.81
N PRO A 197 26.23 -9.56 -3.75
CA PRO A 197 25.42 -10.79 -3.71
C PRO A 197 25.67 -11.65 -2.47
N GLU A 198 26.87 -11.61 -1.91
CA GLU A 198 27.25 -12.34 -0.68
C GLU A 198 26.45 -11.85 0.56
N ALA A 199 25.97 -10.61 0.54
CA ALA A 199 25.18 -10.02 1.63
C ALA A 199 23.67 -10.28 1.51
N ASP A 200 23.19 -11.11 0.55
CA ASP A 200 21.76 -11.39 0.30
C ASP A 200 20.99 -11.71 1.59
N GLY A 201 21.51 -12.61 2.42
CA GLY A 201 20.85 -13.00 3.67
C GLY A 201 20.64 -11.83 4.63
N LYS A 202 21.66 -10.97 4.78
CA LYS A 202 21.60 -9.76 5.63
C LYS A 202 20.65 -8.72 5.06
N ILE A 203 20.69 -8.49 3.75
CA ILE A 203 19.81 -7.54 3.04
C ILE A 203 18.35 -8.02 3.09
N SER A 204 18.09 -9.30 2.82
CA SER A 204 16.75 -9.90 2.90
C SER A 204 16.15 -9.77 4.31
N LYS A 205 16.95 -10.00 5.35
CA LYS A 205 16.53 -9.81 6.75
C LYS A 205 16.10 -8.37 7.03
N LEU A 206 16.87 -7.37 6.58
CA LEU A 206 16.53 -5.95 6.77
C LEU A 206 15.28 -5.56 5.99
N LEU A 207 15.15 -6.03 4.74
CA LEU A 207 13.96 -5.79 3.94
C LEU A 207 12.71 -6.33 4.64
N LEU A 208 12.73 -7.59 5.08
CA LEU A 208 11.61 -8.21 5.79
C LEU A 208 11.24 -7.42 7.05
N LEU A 209 12.23 -7.11 7.86
CA LEU A 209 12.03 -6.42 9.13
C LEU A 209 11.41 -5.04 8.94
N GLY A 210 11.99 -4.23 8.05
CA GLY A 210 11.49 -2.88 7.80
C GLY A 210 10.15 -2.87 7.07
N SER A 211 9.94 -3.81 6.14
CA SER A 211 8.65 -3.93 5.44
C SER A 211 7.52 -4.37 6.38
N ALA A 212 7.79 -5.28 7.32
CA ALA A 212 6.80 -5.69 8.32
C ALA A 212 6.40 -4.51 9.25
N LEU A 213 7.37 -3.69 9.67
CA LEU A 213 7.09 -2.48 10.47
C LEU A 213 6.31 -1.42 9.66
N ALA A 214 6.63 -1.25 8.36
CA ALA A 214 5.87 -0.36 7.49
C ALA A 214 4.45 -0.86 7.27
N GLU A 215 4.26 -2.17 7.06
CA GLU A 215 2.95 -2.81 6.89
C GLU A 215 2.07 -2.66 8.13
N ALA A 216 2.64 -2.76 9.34
CA ALA A 216 1.91 -2.58 10.60
C ALA A 216 1.16 -1.24 10.62
N THR A 217 1.73 -0.19 10.04
CA THR A 217 1.05 1.13 9.97
C THR A 217 -0.19 1.12 9.08
N ALA A 218 -0.24 0.28 8.03
CA ALA A 218 -1.42 0.06 7.20
C ALA A 218 -2.48 -0.77 7.93
N ILE A 219 -2.06 -1.75 8.73
CA ILE A 219 -2.95 -2.58 9.54
C ILE A 219 -3.71 -1.74 10.56
N TYR A 220 -3.10 -0.73 11.17
CA TYR A 220 -3.80 0.18 12.09
C TYR A 220 -4.98 0.89 11.41
N GLY A 221 -4.79 1.40 10.20
CA GLY A 221 -5.84 1.99 9.38
C GLY A 221 -6.93 0.97 9.01
N PHE A 222 -6.53 -0.25 8.63
CA PHE A 222 -7.45 -1.34 8.32
C PHE A 222 -8.35 -1.70 9.51
N VAL A 223 -7.77 -1.87 10.71
CA VAL A 223 -8.53 -2.20 11.93
C VAL A 223 -9.52 -1.09 12.27
N VAL A 224 -9.08 0.19 12.24
CA VAL A 224 -9.98 1.32 12.51
C VAL A 224 -11.08 1.40 11.46
N GLY A 225 -10.78 1.19 10.18
CA GLY A 225 -11.78 1.13 9.11
C GLY A 225 -12.84 0.07 9.34
N LEU A 226 -12.44 -1.14 9.77
CA LEU A 226 -13.36 -2.21 10.17
C LEU A 226 -14.22 -1.82 11.36
N LEU A 227 -13.62 -1.26 12.41
CA LEU A 227 -14.36 -0.85 13.60
C LEU A 227 -15.39 0.25 13.29
N ILE A 228 -15.05 1.20 12.43
CA ILE A 228 -16.00 2.22 11.95
C ILE A 228 -17.21 1.55 11.28
N ILE A 229 -16.99 0.58 10.37
CA ILE A 229 -18.06 -0.11 9.65
C ILE A 229 -18.93 -0.93 10.59
N LEU A 230 -18.33 -1.58 11.60
CA LEU A 230 -19.03 -2.53 12.46
C LEU A 230 -19.71 -1.88 13.66
N LEU A 231 -19.15 -0.79 14.21
CA LEU A 231 -19.60 -0.21 15.48
C LEU A 231 -20.36 1.11 15.33
N LEU A 232 -20.09 1.89 14.27
CA LEU A 232 -20.67 3.25 14.12
C LEU A 232 -21.87 3.40 13.18
N PRO A 233 -22.42 2.36 12.48
CA PRO A 233 -23.56 2.58 11.56
C PRO A 233 -24.80 3.16 12.23
N GLY A 234 -24.99 2.94 13.53
CA GLY A 234 -26.10 3.41 14.33
C GLY A 234 -25.79 4.62 15.22
N ASN A 235 -24.62 5.23 15.11
CA ASN A 235 -24.24 6.33 15.98
C ASN A 235 -24.93 7.64 15.57
N SER A 236 -25.28 8.45 16.58
CA SER A 236 -26.03 9.71 16.41
C SER A 236 -25.20 10.83 15.77
N ASP A 237 -23.86 10.79 15.88
CA ASP A 237 -22.98 11.80 15.29
C ASP A 237 -22.10 11.22 14.16
N PRO A 238 -22.41 11.55 12.89
CA PRO A 238 -21.67 11.04 11.74
C PRO A 238 -20.22 11.56 11.65
N THR A 239 -19.85 12.60 12.39
CA THR A 239 -18.49 13.17 12.35
C THR A 239 -17.48 12.34 13.13
N ILE A 240 -17.94 11.49 14.05
CA ILE A 240 -17.10 10.55 14.80
C ILE A 240 -16.32 9.64 13.87
N ALA A 241 -17.00 9.03 12.88
CA ALA A 241 -16.35 8.17 11.89
C ALA A 241 -15.25 8.90 11.11
N MET A 242 -15.51 10.15 10.71
CA MET A 242 -14.51 10.97 10.02
C MET A 242 -13.33 11.31 10.92
N GLY A 243 -13.58 11.69 12.16
CA GLY A 243 -12.54 11.99 13.15
C GLY A 243 -11.62 10.79 13.39
N ALA A 244 -12.19 9.60 13.59
CA ALA A 244 -11.44 8.35 13.75
C ALA A 244 -10.62 8.01 12.50
N GLY A 245 -11.22 8.15 11.30
CA GLY A 245 -10.53 7.90 10.04
C GLY A 245 -9.34 8.84 9.79
N ILE A 246 -9.52 10.13 10.07
CA ILE A 246 -8.44 11.14 9.93
C ILE A 246 -7.30 10.86 10.92
N ALA A 247 -7.60 10.44 12.14
CA ALA A 247 -6.58 10.18 13.15
C ALA A 247 -5.55 9.15 12.69
N VAL A 248 -5.96 8.08 12.02
CA VAL A 248 -5.05 7.01 11.57
C VAL A 248 -4.32 7.32 10.26
N LEU A 249 -4.58 8.44 9.60
CA LEU A 249 -3.79 8.88 8.43
C LEU A 249 -2.31 9.14 8.78
N THR A 250 -1.97 9.28 10.05
CA THR A 250 -0.56 9.34 10.52
C THR A 250 0.25 8.15 10.04
N GLY A 251 -0.38 6.97 9.83
CA GLY A 251 0.25 5.78 9.27
C GLY A 251 0.88 5.99 7.89
N LEU A 252 0.35 6.93 7.09
CA LEU A 252 0.90 7.27 5.78
C LEU A 252 2.35 7.76 5.88
N GLY A 253 2.61 8.69 6.81
CA GLY A 253 3.97 9.21 7.04
C GLY A 253 4.91 8.19 7.65
N ALA A 254 4.43 7.43 8.64
CA ALA A 254 5.22 6.42 9.32
C ALA A 254 5.64 5.29 8.36
N GLY A 255 4.71 4.73 7.58
CA GLY A 255 5.00 3.66 6.63
C GLY A 255 6.00 4.08 5.54
N ALA A 256 5.81 5.27 4.95
CA ALA A 256 6.75 5.83 3.98
C ALA A 256 8.14 6.06 4.60
N GLY A 257 8.20 6.63 5.82
CA GLY A 257 9.45 6.91 6.53
C GLY A 257 10.24 5.65 6.87
N ILE A 258 9.57 4.60 7.37
CA ILE A 258 10.18 3.29 7.64
C ILE A 258 10.73 2.68 6.35
N GLY A 259 10.00 2.78 5.23
CA GLY A 259 10.47 2.33 3.92
C GLY A 259 11.76 3.03 3.48
N VAL A 260 11.85 4.36 3.65
CA VAL A 260 13.07 5.13 3.38
C VAL A 260 14.23 4.66 4.26
N ALA A 261 14.02 4.47 5.56
CA ALA A 261 15.03 3.98 6.49
C ALA A 261 15.54 2.59 6.08
N THR A 262 14.62 1.68 5.76
CA THR A 262 14.93 0.31 5.31
C THR A 262 15.72 0.30 4.01
N SER A 263 15.35 1.17 3.06
CA SER A 263 16.06 1.32 1.79
C SER A 263 17.54 1.69 1.99
N LYS A 264 17.80 2.63 2.89
CA LYS A 264 19.17 3.06 3.22
C LYS A 264 19.94 2.02 4.04
N ALA A 265 19.27 1.31 4.95
CA ALA A 265 19.87 0.22 5.70
C ALA A 265 20.36 -0.91 4.76
N SER A 266 19.54 -1.32 3.79
CA SER A 266 19.91 -2.32 2.77
C SER A 266 21.15 -1.90 1.97
N GLN A 267 21.19 -0.65 1.48
CA GLN A 267 22.35 -0.11 0.78
C GLN A 267 23.60 -0.02 1.67
N SER A 268 23.43 0.30 2.95
CA SER A 268 24.55 0.41 3.91
C SER A 268 25.16 -0.96 4.21
N VAL A 269 24.34 -2.00 4.36
CA VAL A 269 24.83 -3.37 4.56
C VAL A 269 25.54 -3.89 3.30
N ALA A 270 25.08 -3.55 2.09
CA ALA A 270 25.81 -3.91 0.88
C ALA A 270 27.21 -3.29 0.81
N ARG A 271 27.36 -2.03 1.32
CA ARG A 271 28.67 -1.36 1.37
C ARG A 271 29.56 -1.87 2.49
N GLN A 272 28.97 -2.22 3.63
CA GLN A 272 29.69 -2.62 4.84
C GLN A 272 28.97 -3.80 5.51
N PRO A 273 29.10 -5.02 4.98
CA PRO A 273 28.42 -6.19 5.53
C PRO A 273 28.77 -6.51 6.98
N GLU A 274 29.98 -6.17 7.41
CA GLU A 274 30.45 -6.38 8.78
C GLU A 274 29.73 -5.49 9.81
N ALA A 275 29.13 -4.38 9.37
CA ALA A 275 28.36 -3.47 10.22
C ALA A 275 26.87 -3.85 10.37
N ASP A 276 26.42 -5.01 9.81
CA ASP A 276 25.01 -5.45 9.81
C ASP A 276 24.33 -5.30 11.19
N GLY A 277 24.97 -5.76 12.25
CA GLY A 277 24.40 -5.67 13.60
C GLY A 277 24.16 -4.24 14.09
N LYS A 278 25.07 -3.32 13.75
CA LYS A 278 24.93 -1.90 14.12
C LYS A 278 23.89 -1.21 13.27
N ILE A 279 23.85 -1.51 11.96
CA ILE A 279 22.87 -0.96 11.01
C ILE A 279 21.47 -1.46 11.36
N SER A 280 21.29 -2.75 11.63
CA SER A 280 20.01 -3.34 12.06
C SER A 280 19.49 -2.70 13.34
N LYS A 281 20.36 -2.45 14.34
CA LYS A 281 19.98 -1.80 15.58
C LYS A 281 19.46 -0.38 15.34
N LEU A 282 20.12 0.41 14.49
CA LEU A 282 19.69 1.76 14.16
C LEU A 282 18.39 1.77 13.36
N LEU A 283 18.24 0.85 12.40
CA LEU A 283 16.99 0.69 11.65
C LEU A 283 15.82 0.39 12.60
N LEU A 284 15.98 -0.60 13.49
CA LEU A 284 14.94 -0.95 14.45
C LEU A 284 14.56 0.21 15.36
N LEU A 285 15.56 0.90 15.91
CA LEU A 285 15.31 2.04 16.80
C LEU A 285 14.56 3.16 16.08
N GLY A 286 15.04 3.57 14.89
CA GLY A 286 14.41 4.65 14.13
C GLY A 286 13.01 4.27 13.62
N SER A 287 12.83 3.02 13.17
CA SER A 287 11.53 2.52 12.69
C SER A 287 10.51 2.41 13.81
N ALA A 288 10.91 1.96 15.02
CA ALA A 288 10.01 1.90 16.17
C ALA A 288 9.56 3.30 16.61
N LEU A 289 10.44 4.31 16.55
CA LEU A 289 10.07 5.70 16.83
C LEU A 289 9.13 6.28 15.77
N ALA A 290 9.33 5.94 14.50
CA ALA A 290 8.43 6.34 13.42
C ALA A 290 7.08 5.65 13.55
N GLU A 291 7.04 4.34 13.85
CA GLU A 291 5.83 3.58 14.08
C GLU A 291 5.01 4.12 15.26
N ALA A 292 5.66 4.58 16.33
CA ALA A 292 4.99 5.18 17.47
C ALA A 292 4.07 6.34 17.06
N THR A 293 4.43 7.10 16.03
CA THR A 293 3.57 8.19 15.51
C THR A 293 2.27 7.67 14.89
N ALA A 294 2.31 6.50 14.23
CA ALA A 294 1.11 5.84 13.71
C ALA A 294 0.26 5.24 14.86
N ILE A 295 0.92 4.70 15.89
CA ILE A 295 0.25 4.19 17.08
C ILE A 295 -0.52 5.30 17.81
N TYR A 296 0.00 6.53 17.86
CA TYR A 296 -0.74 7.66 18.46
C TYR A 296 -2.05 7.92 17.70
N GLY A 297 -2.00 7.94 16.38
CA GLY A 297 -3.21 8.08 15.56
C GLY A 297 -4.18 6.91 15.74
N PHE A 298 -3.66 5.68 15.82
CA PHE A 298 -4.45 4.49 16.07
C PHE A 298 -5.18 4.55 17.42
N VAL A 299 -4.46 4.87 18.49
CA VAL A 299 -5.05 5.00 19.84
C VAL A 299 -6.11 6.10 19.87
N VAL A 300 -5.84 7.27 19.29
CA VAL A 300 -6.84 8.35 19.20
C VAL A 300 -8.05 7.91 18.38
N GLY A 301 -7.85 7.26 17.23
CA GLY A 301 -8.94 6.71 16.42
C GLY A 301 -9.83 5.73 17.20
N LEU A 302 -9.22 4.81 17.97
CA LEU A 302 -9.95 3.88 18.85
C LEU A 302 -10.73 4.64 19.95
N LEU A 303 -10.11 5.60 20.61
CA LEU A 303 -10.77 6.36 21.66
C LEU A 303 -11.95 7.17 21.12
N VAL A 304 -11.84 7.73 19.92
CA VAL A 304 -12.94 8.44 19.25
C VAL A 304 -14.12 7.47 18.98
N ILE A 305 -13.87 6.24 18.54
CA ILE A 305 -14.92 5.24 18.29
C ILE A 305 -15.57 4.75 19.59
N LEU A 306 -14.79 4.60 20.67
CA LEU A 306 -15.26 3.94 21.89
C LEU A 306 -15.87 4.87 22.91
N LEU A 307 -15.52 6.17 22.90
CA LEU A 307 -15.94 7.13 23.93
C LEU A 307 -16.99 8.13 23.46
N PHE A 308 -17.14 8.32 22.14
CA PHE A 308 -18.12 9.21 21.54
C PHE A 308 -19.19 8.42 20.80
#